data_78b0d8d05f7424005eb3eff1ba600173
#
_entry.id   78b0d8d05f7424005eb3eff1ba600173
#
_cell.length_a   1.000
_cell.length_b   1.000
_cell.length_c   1.000
_cell.angle_alpha   90.00
_cell.angle_beta   90.00
_cell.angle_gamma   90.00
#
_symmetry.space_group_name_H-M   'P 1'
#
loop_
_entity.id
_entity.type
_entity.pdbx_description
1 polymer ?
#
loop_
_entity_poly.entity_id
_entity_poly.type
_entity_poly.pdbx_seq_one_letter_code
_entity_poly.pdbx_strand_id
1 'polypeptide(L)'
;MLSNKDKEMLLSEFPNVKLSYENITHNKVYKSDIIMAIPEGRKSFAWFTTLNEKNVCIIMEPGENKQITNIKIVNACFNSDLAYGTIFYGTTFFHMYNKFFTIEDIFHYKGSDVSRYNWGRKFDLFNTILSKDLKQISLNNSFMVFGLPLLSNNLDDFYNKVEQIKYKINSVQFRLFERSNNFLFMSFAKFMEQKMLTNNNKIAVNNNNKIAVNNNNKIDVNNNNKIDVNIKTNKYDKTNNYKKEVIFKIKPDIQNDIYQLYCLDDNNKEIYYDTAFIPDFNTSVMMNKLFRKIKENDRLDALEESDDEEEFENENEDRFVYLNKTYNMVCLFNHKFKRWYPIKIADSNLVITKVSNLNLPSNR
;
A
#
# COMPACT_ATOMS: atom_id res chain seq x y z
N MET A 1 27.45 -2.49 28.57
CA MET A 1 25.97 -2.35 28.61
C MET A 1 25.66 -0.89 28.86
N LEU A 2 24.62 -0.34 28.23
CA LEU A 2 24.15 1.01 28.53
C LEU A 2 23.53 1.06 29.93
N SER A 3 23.95 2.04 30.75
CA SER A 3 23.29 2.31 32.01
C SER A 3 21.87 2.91 31.77
N ASN A 4 21.00 2.90 32.78
CA ASN A 4 19.68 3.54 32.66
C ASN A 4 19.83 5.05 32.43
N LYS A 5 20.81 5.69 33.05
CA LYS A 5 21.12 7.11 32.85
C LYS A 5 21.55 7.39 31.41
N ASP A 6 22.39 6.54 30.80
CA ASP A 6 22.77 6.70 29.39
C ASP A 6 21.55 6.57 28.46
N LYS A 7 20.63 5.64 28.75
CA LYS A 7 19.41 5.45 27.96
C LYS A 7 18.48 6.66 28.03
N GLU A 8 18.26 7.19 29.22
CA GLU A 8 17.44 8.40 29.42
C GLU A 8 18.05 9.61 28.69
N MET A 9 19.37 9.79 28.79
CA MET A 9 20.09 10.84 28.08
C MET A 9 19.93 10.67 26.55
N LEU A 10 20.17 9.48 26.01
CA LEU A 10 20.03 9.20 24.59
C LEU A 10 18.59 9.41 24.09
N LEU A 11 17.58 9.08 24.89
CA LEU A 11 16.18 9.34 24.54
C LEU A 11 15.85 10.82 24.51
N SER A 12 16.43 11.61 25.43
CA SER A 12 16.22 13.06 25.45
C SER A 12 16.92 13.80 24.31
N GLU A 13 18.03 13.26 23.82
CA GLU A 13 18.81 13.83 22.72
C GLU A 13 18.36 13.35 21.33
N PHE A 14 17.57 12.26 21.26
CA PHE A 14 17.12 11.72 19.99
C PHE A 14 16.09 12.66 19.36
N PRO A 15 16.31 13.14 18.11
CA PRO A 15 15.42 14.07 17.46
C PRO A 15 14.00 13.52 17.26
N ASN A 16 13.01 14.41 17.28
CA ASN A 16 11.64 14.03 16.94
C ASN A 16 11.52 13.77 15.43
N VAL A 17 11.50 12.51 15.04
CA VAL A 17 11.41 12.08 13.63
C VAL A 17 9.99 11.60 13.31
N LYS A 18 9.45 12.06 12.19
CA LYS A 18 8.16 11.60 11.66
C LYS A 18 8.41 10.53 10.61
N LEU A 19 7.87 9.33 10.83
CA LEU A 19 7.96 8.25 9.84
C LEU A 19 7.16 8.59 8.57
N SER A 20 7.69 8.16 7.43
CA SER A 20 6.99 8.26 6.15
C SER A 20 5.68 7.44 6.16
N TYR A 21 4.68 7.91 5.43
CA TYR A 21 3.39 7.24 5.35
C TYR A 21 3.47 6.04 4.40
N GLU A 22 3.06 4.89 4.93
CA GLU A 22 2.90 3.65 4.16
C GLU A 22 1.46 3.56 3.64
N ASN A 23 1.29 3.52 2.32
CA ASN A 23 -0.01 3.28 1.70
C ASN A 23 -0.09 1.82 1.26
N ILE A 24 -0.93 1.04 1.94
CA ILE A 24 -1.13 -0.37 1.60
C ILE A 24 -1.82 -0.46 0.24
N THR A 25 -1.23 -1.20 -0.69
CA THR A 25 -1.85 -1.52 -1.97
C THR A 25 -2.12 -3.02 -2.11
N HIS A 26 -3.23 -3.34 -2.74
CA HIS A 26 -3.64 -4.71 -3.04
C HIS A 26 -3.68 -4.98 -4.54
N ASN A 27 -3.49 -3.96 -5.34
CA ASN A 27 -3.51 -4.03 -6.79
C ASN A 27 -2.10 -3.96 -7.36
N LYS A 28 -1.94 -4.45 -8.60
CA LYS A 28 -0.68 -4.35 -9.32
C LYS A 28 -0.28 -2.88 -9.47
N VAL A 29 0.96 -2.58 -9.12
CA VAL A 29 1.54 -1.26 -9.29
C VAL A 29 2.16 -1.17 -10.68
N TYR A 30 1.66 -0.25 -11.50
CA TYR A 30 2.12 -0.09 -12.88
C TYR A 30 3.17 1.02 -13.05
N LYS A 31 3.24 1.94 -12.10
CA LYS A 31 4.17 3.07 -12.15
C LYS A 31 4.91 3.20 -10.83
N SER A 32 6.20 2.93 -10.87
CA SER A 32 7.15 3.21 -9.78
C SER A 32 8.53 3.42 -10.39
N ASP A 33 9.33 4.29 -9.79
CA ASP A 33 10.70 4.51 -10.23
C ASP A 33 11.64 3.49 -9.60
N ILE A 34 11.28 3.00 -8.40
CA ILE A 34 12.05 1.98 -7.71
C ILE A 34 11.15 1.02 -6.91
N ILE A 35 11.54 -0.24 -6.92
CA ILE A 35 10.90 -1.35 -6.20
C ILE A 35 11.93 -1.88 -5.20
N MET A 36 11.50 -2.08 -3.95
CA MET A 36 12.37 -2.50 -2.84
C MET A 36 11.83 -3.77 -2.18
N ALA A 37 12.65 -4.80 -2.00
CA ALA A 37 12.31 -6.00 -1.24
C ALA A 37 12.73 -5.85 0.22
N ILE A 38 11.79 -5.64 1.11
CA ILE A 38 12.04 -5.43 2.52
C ILE A 38 12.15 -6.78 3.23
N PRO A 39 13.28 -7.09 3.91
CA PRO A 39 13.45 -8.34 4.60
C PRO A 39 12.50 -8.48 5.80
N GLU A 40 12.23 -9.73 6.18
CA GLU A 40 11.57 -10.03 7.45
C GLU A 40 12.53 -9.72 8.61
N GLY A 41 12.07 -8.86 9.54
CA GLY A 41 12.90 -8.42 10.65
C GLY A 41 12.21 -7.37 11.52
N ARG A 42 13.00 -6.70 12.37
CA ARG A 42 12.50 -5.67 13.28
C ARG A 42 12.76 -4.28 12.71
N LYS A 43 11.72 -3.46 12.63
CA LYS A 43 11.86 -2.04 12.29
C LYS A 43 12.63 -1.33 13.39
N SER A 44 13.63 -0.54 13.00
CA SER A 44 14.51 0.14 13.94
C SER A 44 15.05 1.43 13.34
N PHE A 45 15.42 2.34 14.24
CA PHE A 45 16.30 3.44 13.89
C PHE A 45 17.75 3.01 14.12
N ALA A 46 18.65 3.46 13.27
CA ALA A 46 20.10 3.40 13.49
C ALA A 46 20.61 4.83 13.60
N TRP A 47 21.04 5.18 14.78
CA TRP A 47 21.56 6.51 15.11
C TRP A 47 23.06 6.46 15.33
N PHE A 48 23.80 7.20 14.52
CA PHE A 48 25.24 7.37 14.64
C PHE A 48 25.49 8.67 15.42
N THR A 49 26.08 8.55 16.60
CA THR A 49 26.31 9.67 17.52
C THR A 49 27.58 9.45 18.34
N THR A 50 27.90 10.39 19.18
CA THR A 50 29.00 10.31 20.14
C THR A 50 28.45 10.03 21.53
N LEU A 51 28.97 9.00 22.19
CA LEU A 51 28.66 8.66 23.57
C LEU A 51 29.95 8.47 24.36
N ASN A 52 30.13 9.19 25.46
CA ASN A 52 31.33 9.14 26.28
C ASN A 52 32.62 9.27 25.43
N GLU A 53 32.66 10.30 24.58
CA GLU A 53 33.78 10.64 23.68
C GLU A 53 34.08 9.57 22.59
N LYS A 54 33.21 8.56 22.43
CA LYS A 54 33.35 7.52 21.42
C LYS A 54 32.25 7.60 20.38
N ASN A 55 32.63 7.48 19.11
CA ASN A 55 31.68 7.36 18.03
C ASN A 55 31.01 5.98 18.06
N VAL A 56 29.70 5.95 18.17
CA VAL A 56 28.89 4.75 18.32
C VAL A 56 27.75 4.69 17.32
N CYS A 57 27.32 3.48 17.00
CA CYS A 57 26.06 3.23 16.32
C CYS A 57 25.08 2.65 17.33
N ILE A 58 23.90 3.28 17.45
CA ILE A 58 22.85 2.90 18.39
C ILE A 58 21.66 2.44 17.60
N ILE A 59 21.18 1.22 17.88
CA ILE A 59 19.92 0.70 17.34
C ILE A 59 18.82 0.96 18.36
N MET A 60 17.75 1.60 17.90
CA MET A 60 16.58 1.97 18.70
C MET A 60 15.34 1.32 18.08
N GLU A 61 14.67 0.45 18.83
CA GLU A 61 13.50 -0.28 18.37
C GLU A 61 12.22 0.45 18.83
N PRO A 62 11.37 0.98 17.93
CA PRO A 62 10.09 1.56 18.29
C PRO A 62 9.09 0.47 18.70
N GLY A 63 8.35 0.71 19.78
CA GLY A 63 7.25 -0.14 20.23
C GLY A 63 5.91 0.26 19.58
N GLU A 64 4.84 -0.41 20.02
CA GLU A 64 3.48 -0.22 19.48
C GLU A 64 2.99 1.24 19.58
N ASN A 65 3.34 1.95 20.64
CA ASN A 65 2.96 3.35 20.85
C ASN A 65 3.96 4.35 20.26
N LYS A 66 4.80 3.94 19.31
CA LYS A 66 5.88 4.74 18.70
C LYS A 66 6.95 5.23 19.70
N GLN A 67 6.90 4.78 20.95
CA GLN A 67 7.95 5.03 21.93
C GLN A 67 9.09 4.05 21.69
N ILE A 68 10.33 4.51 21.93
CA ILE A 68 11.50 3.63 21.84
C ILE A 68 11.48 2.67 23.02
N THR A 69 11.44 1.37 22.77
CA THR A 69 11.34 0.32 23.78
C THR A 69 12.67 -0.36 24.07
N ASN A 70 13.56 -0.39 23.10
CA ASN A 70 14.86 -1.05 23.21
C ASN A 70 15.97 -0.21 22.60
N ILE A 71 17.07 -0.05 23.33
CA ILE A 71 18.25 0.72 22.91
C ILE A 71 19.48 -0.14 23.11
N LYS A 72 20.27 -0.32 22.05
CA LYS A 72 21.51 -1.08 22.10
C LYS A 72 22.60 -0.48 21.23
N ILE A 73 23.83 -0.45 21.72
CA ILE A 73 25.00 -0.13 20.92
C ILE A 73 25.36 -1.36 20.08
N VAL A 74 25.68 -1.12 18.82
CA VAL A 74 26.13 -2.16 17.87
C VAL A 74 27.48 -1.75 17.27
N ASN A 75 28.30 -2.75 16.99
CA ASN A 75 29.53 -2.53 16.23
C ASN A 75 29.19 -2.39 14.75
N ALA A 76 29.72 -1.40 14.08
CA ALA A 76 29.60 -1.17 12.66
C ALA A 76 30.90 -0.53 12.12
N CYS A 77 31.15 -0.73 10.84
CA CYS A 77 32.30 -0.09 10.18
C CYS A 77 31.81 1.19 9.46
N PHE A 78 32.12 2.34 10.05
CA PHE A 78 31.68 3.63 9.52
C PHE A 78 32.72 4.74 9.72
N ASN A 79 32.61 5.79 8.88
CA ASN A 79 33.41 7.00 9.02
C ASN A 79 32.93 7.82 10.23
N SER A 80 33.87 8.38 11.01
CA SER A 80 33.58 9.21 12.20
C SER A 80 32.56 10.32 11.94
N ASP A 81 32.54 10.88 10.73
CA ASP A 81 31.64 11.96 10.37
C ASP A 81 30.15 11.59 10.48
N LEU A 82 29.78 10.30 10.36
CA LEU A 82 28.39 9.88 10.58
C LEU A 82 27.95 10.12 12.03
N ALA A 83 28.88 10.09 12.98
CA ALA A 83 28.59 10.33 14.40
C ALA A 83 28.16 11.76 14.72
N TYR A 84 28.22 12.67 13.78
CA TYR A 84 27.60 14.01 13.92
C TYR A 84 26.06 14.01 13.87
N GLY A 85 25.41 12.87 14.11
CA GLY A 85 23.96 12.77 14.23
C GLY A 85 23.26 12.24 12.97
N THR A 86 23.85 11.23 12.30
CA THR A 86 23.17 10.55 11.19
C THR A 86 22.13 9.58 11.71
N ILE A 87 20.89 9.62 11.15
CA ILE A 87 19.78 8.78 11.57
C ILE A 87 19.16 8.09 10.34
N PHE A 88 19.24 6.76 10.34
CA PHE A 88 18.52 5.90 9.39
C PHE A 88 17.29 5.27 10.03
N TYR A 89 16.33 4.90 9.20
CA TYR A 89 15.24 3.99 9.53
C TYR A 89 15.28 2.78 8.60
N GLY A 90 15.02 1.59 9.15
CA GLY A 90 15.08 0.40 8.34
C GLY A 90 14.76 -0.88 9.12
N THR A 91 15.19 -2.00 8.59
CA THR A 91 14.93 -3.33 9.15
C THR A 91 16.21 -4.01 9.60
N THR A 92 16.26 -4.44 10.87
CA THR A 92 17.30 -5.32 11.39
C THR A 92 16.90 -6.78 11.20
N PHE A 93 17.79 -7.61 10.66
CA PHE A 93 17.56 -9.05 10.50
C PHE A 93 18.86 -9.86 10.61
N PHE A 94 18.71 -11.19 10.70
CA PHE A 94 19.83 -12.13 10.76
C PHE A 94 19.83 -13.00 9.50
N HIS A 95 21.01 -13.19 8.93
CA HIS A 95 21.22 -14.14 7.85
C HIS A 95 22.64 -14.71 7.92
N MET A 96 22.79 -16.02 7.79
CA MET A 96 24.10 -16.72 7.83
C MET A 96 25.01 -16.25 8.97
N TYR A 97 24.48 -16.24 10.20
CA TYR A 97 25.17 -15.82 11.44
C TYR A 97 25.58 -14.34 11.52
N ASN A 98 25.28 -13.53 10.51
CA ASN A 98 25.58 -12.11 10.51
C ASN A 98 24.33 -11.25 10.79
N LYS A 99 24.55 -10.08 11.37
CA LYS A 99 23.53 -9.06 11.63
C LYS A 99 23.53 -8.07 10.48
N PHE A 100 22.34 -7.79 9.97
CA PHE A 100 22.15 -6.82 8.90
C PHE A 100 21.18 -5.73 9.31
N PHE A 101 21.40 -4.54 8.74
CA PHE A 101 20.47 -3.43 8.77
C PHE A 101 20.24 -2.96 7.34
N THR A 102 19.01 -3.12 6.82
CA THR A 102 18.64 -2.54 5.52
C THR A 102 18.12 -1.12 5.71
N ILE A 103 18.77 -0.17 5.04
CA ILE A 103 18.39 1.25 5.08
C ILE A 103 17.16 1.44 4.19
N GLU A 104 16.06 1.89 4.76
CA GLU A 104 14.82 2.17 4.05
C GLU A 104 14.54 3.68 3.95
N ASP A 105 14.97 4.45 4.95
CA ASP A 105 14.83 5.89 4.97
C ASP A 105 15.99 6.56 5.72
N ILE A 106 16.16 7.87 5.53
CA ILE A 106 17.13 8.70 6.25
C ILE A 106 16.45 10.00 6.69
N PHE A 107 16.65 10.38 7.94
CA PHE A 107 16.11 11.59 8.54
C PHE A 107 17.15 12.66 8.76
N HIS A 108 18.33 12.28 9.22
CA HIS A 108 19.47 13.17 9.44
C HIS A 108 20.73 12.62 8.79
N TYR A 109 21.54 13.50 8.25
CA TYR A 109 22.83 13.17 7.70
C TYR A 109 23.88 14.18 8.17
N LYS A 110 24.85 13.70 8.98
CA LYS A 110 25.93 14.52 9.56
C LYS A 110 25.40 15.81 10.21
N GLY A 111 24.35 15.68 11.01
CA GLY A 111 23.70 16.78 11.74
C GLY A 111 22.67 17.58 10.94
N SER A 112 22.59 17.42 9.64
CA SER A 112 21.60 18.11 8.79
C SER A 112 20.30 17.32 8.67
N ASP A 113 19.14 17.97 8.83
CA ASP A 113 17.83 17.38 8.57
C ASP A 113 17.63 17.19 7.05
N VAL A 114 17.48 15.94 6.63
CA VAL A 114 17.23 15.54 5.25
C VAL A 114 15.88 14.80 5.10
N SER A 115 15.04 14.85 6.13
CA SER A 115 13.76 14.16 6.19
C SER A 115 12.82 14.55 5.04
N ARG A 116 12.86 15.82 4.64
CA ARG A 116 12.03 16.39 3.58
C ARG A 116 12.55 16.15 2.16
N TYR A 117 13.72 15.55 1.99
CA TYR A 117 14.24 15.22 0.66
C TYR A 117 13.28 14.24 -0.04
N ASN A 118 13.08 14.45 -1.35
CA ASN A 118 12.39 13.48 -2.17
C ASN A 118 13.21 12.18 -2.29
N TRP A 119 12.56 11.09 -2.71
CA TRP A 119 13.22 9.78 -2.77
C TRP A 119 14.44 9.78 -3.71
N GLY A 120 14.39 10.52 -4.83
CA GLY A 120 15.55 10.65 -5.72
C GLY A 120 16.78 11.15 -4.99
N ARG A 121 16.67 12.28 -4.28
CA ARG A 121 17.78 12.84 -3.47
C ARG A 121 18.21 11.91 -2.33
N LYS A 122 17.27 11.22 -1.68
CA LYS A 122 17.61 10.24 -0.64
C LYS A 122 18.41 9.05 -1.21
N PHE A 123 18.06 8.55 -2.41
CA PHE A 123 18.82 7.48 -3.06
C PHE A 123 20.22 7.93 -3.50
N ASP A 124 20.38 9.15 -4.02
CA ASP A 124 21.70 9.72 -4.31
C ASP A 124 22.55 9.82 -3.04
N LEU A 125 21.92 10.21 -1.92
CA LEU A 125 22.58 10.27 -0.63
C LEU A 125 22.98 8.89 -0.13
N PHE A 126 22.12 7.85 -0.28
CA PHE A 126 22.47 6.47 0.06
C PHE A 126 23.69 5.98 -0.74
N ASN A 127 23.77 6.27 -2.04
CA ASN A 127 24.93 5.92 -2.84
C ASN A 127 26.21 6.60 -2.31
N THR A 128 26.13 7.87 -1.93
CA THR A 128 27.26 8.59 -1.33
C THR A 128 27.67 7.98 0.00
N ILE A 129 26.71 7.67 0.88
CA ILE A 129 26.97 7.10 2.21
C ILE A 129 27.62 5.71 2.10
N LEU A 130 27.05 4.83 1.26
CA LEU A 130 27.54 3.46 1.10
C LEU A 130 28.91 3.38 0.40
N SER A 131 29.24 4.40 -0.41
CA SER A 131 30.55 4.47 -1.09
C SER A 131 31.65 5.09 -0.21
N LYS A 132 31.30 6.04 0.69
CA LYS A 132 32.28 6.85 1.42
C LYS A 132 32.26 6.65 2.93
N ASP A 133 31.07 6.51 3.51
CA ASP A 133 30.87 6.64 4.94
C ASP A 133 30.63 5.29 5.65
N LEU A 134 30.05 4.29 4.97
CA LEU A 134 29.76 2.97 5.51
C LEU A 134 30.56 1.89 4.75
N LYS A 135 31.28 1.07 5.49
CA LYS A 135 31.90 -0.14 4.93
C LYS A 135 31.00 -1.36 5.20
N GLN A 136 30.58 -2.03 4.14
CA GLN A 136 29.72 -3.22 4.20
C GLN A 136 30.52 -4.48 4.55
N ILE A 137 31.18 -4.46 5.70
CA ILE A 137 32.06 -5.52 6.16
C ILE A 137 31.64 -5.97 7.56
N SER A 138 31.62 -7.30 7.77
CA SER A 138 31.53 -7.93 9.09
C SER A 138 32.87 -8.41 9.50
N LEU A 139 33.53 -7.78 10.47
CA LEU A 139 34.82 -8.26 11.01
C LEU A 139 34.64 -9.50 11.89
N ASN A 140 33.47 -9.65 12.49
CA ASN A 140 33.05 -10.84 13.25
C ASN A 140 31.51 -10.80 13.43
N ASN A 141 30.92 -11.83 14.01
CA ASN A 141 29.45 -11.98 14.19
C ASN A 141 28.82 -10.91 15.09
N SER A 142 29.59 -10.05 15.78
CA SER A 142 29.06 -8.95 16.58
C SER A 142 28.78 -7.71 15.72
N PHE A 143 29.41 -7.60 14.54
CA PHE A 143 29.23 -6.46 13.66
C PHE A 143 27.88 -6.50 12.92
N MET A 144 27.29 -5.34 12.80
CA MET A 144 26.11 -5.10 11.96
C MET A 144 26.56 -4.53 10.62
N VAL A 145 26.14 -5.20 9.55
CA VAL A 145 26.40 -4.77 8.17
C VAL A 145 25.23 -3.92 7.68
N PHE A 146 25.52 -2.70 7.28
CA PHE A 146 24.54 -1.78 6.72
C PHE A 146 24.50 -1.90 5.20
N GLY A 147 23.30 -1.88 4.63
CA GLY A 147 23.11 -1.92 3.18
C GLY A 147 21.71 -1.49 2.78
N LEU A 148 21.49 -1.42 1.47
CA LEU A 148 20.14 -1.23 0.91
C LEU A 148 19.46 -2.60 0.78
N PRO A 149 18.12 -2.65 0.85
CA PRO A 149 17.38 -3.83 0.43
C PRO A 149 17.60 -4.08 -1.06
N LEU A 150 17.20 -5.24 -1.58
CA LEU A 150 17.21 -5.45 -3.03
C LEU A 150 16.37 -4.38 -3.70
N LEU A 151 16.96 -3.72 -4.70
CA LEU A 151 16.38 -2.65 -5.48
C LEU A 151 16.29 -3.03 -6.96
N SER A 152 15.22 -2.62 -7.63
CA SER A 152 15.13 -2.62 -9.09
C SER A 152 14.17 -1.52 -9.57
N ASN A 153 14.44 -0.98 -10.74
CA ASN A 153 13.55 -0.07 -11.47
C ASN A 153 12.67 -0.81 -12.49
N ASN A 154 12.90 -2.10 -12.67
CA ASN A 154 12.18 -2.96 -13.60
C ASN A 154 11.54 -4.13 -12.84
N LEU A 155 10.26 -4.39 -13.10
CA LEU A 155 9.49 -5.40 -12.38
C LEU A 155 9.95 -6.84 -12.72
N ASP A 156 10.27 -7.12 -13.98
CA ASP A 156 10.70 -8.45 -14.40
C ASP A 156 12.11 -8.77 -13.86
N ASP A 157 13.03 -7.80 -13.89
CA ASP A 157 14.35 -7.89 -13.25
C ASP A 157 14.22 -8.09 -11.73
N PHE A 158 13.30 -7.39 -11.10
CA PHE A 158 13.03 -7.53 -9.67
C PHE A 158 12.55 -8.95 -9.32
N TYR A 159 11.63 -9.53 -10.10
CA TYR A 159 11.16 -10.90 -9.90
C TYR A 159 12.31 -11.92 -9.99
N ASN A 160 13.20 -11.75 -10.97
CA ASN A 160 14.34 -12.66 -11.17
C ASN A 160 15.35 -12.57 -10.01
N LYS A 161 15.61 -11.36 -9.53
CA LYS A 161 16.54 -11.11 -8.41
C LYS A 161 15.98 -11.58 -7.07
N VAL A 162 14.68 -11.37 -6.84
CA VAL A 162 14.00 -11.76 -5.60
C VAL A 162 14.05 -13.28 -5.40
N GLU A 163 13.93 -14.09 -6.45
CA GLU A 163 14.02 -15.55 -6.37
C GLU A 163 15.42 -16.05 -5.98
N GLN A 164 16.46 -15.24 -6.16
CA GLN A 164 17.83 -15.57 -5.78
C GLN A 164 18.16 -15.20 -4.32
N ILE A 165 17.28 -14.43 -3.66
CA ILE A 165 17.47 -14.01 -2.27
C ILE A 165 17.32 -15.22 -1.34
N LYS A 166 18.28 -15.39 -0.43
CA LYS A 166 18.30 -16.50 0.53
C LYS A 166 17.71 -16.17 1.90
N TYR A 167 17.31 -14.94 2.14
CA TYR A 167 16.62 -14.53 3.37
C TYR A 167 15.15 -14.26 3.08
N LYS A 168 14.32 -14.29 4.12
CA LYS A 168 12.88 -14.07 3.99
C LYS A 168 12.57 -12.60 3.73
N ILE A 169 11.63 -12.37 2.80
CA ILE A 169 11.10 -11.04 2.47
C ILE A 169 9.72 -10.91 3.09
N ASN A 170 9.50 -9.80 3.79
CA ASN A 170 8.22 -9.46 4.39
C ASN A 170 7.29 -8.74 3.39
N SER A 171 7.85 -7.78 2.66
CA SER A 171 7.05 -6.88 1.83
C SER A 171 7.83 -6.27 0.69
N VAL A 172 7.07 -5.69 -0.24
CA VAL A 172 7.59 -4.92 -1.37
C VAL A 172 7.11 -3.49 -1.25
N GLN A 173 8.02 -2.55 -1.37
CA GLN A 173 7.73 -1.11 -1.41
C GLN A 173 7.98 -0.57 -2.81
N PHE A 174 7.10 0.35 -3.24
CA PHE A 174 7.16 1.03 -4.54
C PHE A 174 7.26 2.53 -4.30
N ARG A 175 8.28 3.18 -4.84
CA ARG A 175 8.54 4.59 -4.61
C ARG A 175 8.66 5.36 -5.92
N LEU A 176 8.22 6.62 -5.88
CA LEU A 176 8.41 7.60 -6.94
C LEU A 176 9.47 8.60 -6.50
N PHE A 177 10.47 8.87 -7.33
CA PHE A 177 11.60 9.74 -6.99
C PHE A 177 11.20 11.17 -6.64
N GLU A 178 10.12 11.66 -7.24
CA GLU A 178 9.60 13.01 -7.00
C GLU A 178 8.94 13.17 -5.63
N ARG A 179 8.48 12.06 -5.00
CA ARG A 179 7.79 12.11 -3.72
C ARG A 179 8.76 12.04 -2.55
N SER A 180 8.41 12.70 -1.43
CA SER A 180 9.26 12.76 -0.23
C SER A 180 8.82 11.78 0.86
N ASN A 181 7.53 11.67 1.15
CA ASN A 181 7.07 11.03 2.39
C ASN A 181 6.01 9.94 2.18
N ASN A 182 5.71 9.57 0.94
CA ASN A 182 4.70 8.56 0.61
C ASN A 182 5.29 7.46 -0.26
N PHE A 183 4.94 6.23 0.05
CA PHE A 183 5.25 5.08 -0.79
C PHE A 183 4.13 4.03 -0.72
N LEU A 184 4.02 3.22 -1.75
CA LEU A 184 3.10 2.09 -1.77
C LEU A 184 3.77 0.87 -1.16
N PHE A 185 2.99 0.09 -0.42
CA PHE A 185 3.44 -1.09 0.29
C PHE A 185 2.54 -2.27 -0.03
N MET A 186 3.14 -3.44 -0.26
CA MET A 186 2.42 -4.68 -0.51
C MET A 186 3.10 -5.83 0.23
N SER A 187 2.33 -6.74 0.86
CA SER A 187 2.92 -7.96 1.43
C SER A 187 3.56 -8.81 0.33
N PHE A 188 4.69 -9.45 0.66
CA PHE A 188 5.43 -10.24 -0.33
C PHE A 188 4.63 -11.40 -0.89
N ALA A 189 3.82 -12.08 -0.06
CA ALA A 189 2.94 -13.16 -0.50
C ALA A 189 1.99 -12.68 -1.62
N LYS A 190 1.34 -11.54 -1.42
CA LYS A 190 0.42 -10.97 -2.39
C LYS A 190 1.11 -10.49 -3.67
N PHE A 191 2.32 -9.96 -3.54
CA PHE A 191 3.15 -9.58 -4.69
C PHE A 191 3.46 -10.79 -5.58
N MET A 192 3.82 -11.93 -4.99
CA MET A 192 4.11 -13.17 -5.72
C MET A 192 2.87 -13.81 -6.34
N GLU A 193 1.70 -13.74 -5.67
CA GLU A 193 0.42 -14.17 -6.27
C GLU A 193 0.11 -13.40 -7.56
N GLN A 194 0.36 -12.10 -7.61
CA GLN A 194 0.16 -11.30 -8.81
C GLN A 194 1.09 -11.71 -9.97
N LYS A 195 2.32 -12.16 -9.68
CA LYS A 195 3.23 -12.74 -10.69
C LYS A 195 2.61 -13.99 -11.33
N MET A 196 2.08 -14.91 -10.51
CA MET A 196 1.48 -16.16 -11.00
C MET A 196 0.27 -15.90 -11.90
N LEU A 197 -0.61 -14.98 -11.54
CA LEU A 197 -1.77 -14.59 -12.33
C LEU A 197 -1.37 -13.99 -13.69
N THR A 198 -0.30 -13.19 -13.71
CA THR A 198 0.20 -12.57 -14.96
C THR A 198 0.80 -13.61 -15.92
N ASN A 199 1.49 -14.61 -15.39
CA ASN A 199 2.07 -15.70 -16.19
C ASN A 199 1.00 -16.63 -16.76
N ASN A 200 -0.04 -16.97 -15.99
CA ASN A 200 -1.15 -17.78 -16.46
C ASN A 200 -1.91 -17.09 -17.60
N ASN A 201 -2.11 -15.78 -17.53
CA ASN A 201 -2.73 -15.01 -18.61
C ASN A 201 -1.86 -14.96 -19.89
N LYS A 202 -0.52 -14.86 -19.75
CA LYS A 202 0.39 -14.94 -20.93
C LYS A 202 0.37 -16.32 -21.60
N ILE A 203 0.27 -17.40 -20.83
CA ILE A 203 0.18 -18.78 -21.35
C ILE A 203 -1.16 -18.99 -22.06
N ALA A 204 -2.26 -18.48 -21.53
CA ALA A 204 -3.59 -18.58 -22.15
C ALA A 204 -3.66 -17.81 -23.48
N VAL A 205 -3.06 -16.62 -23.56
CA VAL A 205 -2.99 -15.83 -24.82
C VAL A 205 -2.10 -16.53 -25.87
N ASN A 206 -0.97 -17.12 -25.47
CA ASN A 206 -0.08 -17.82 -26.39
C ASN A 206 -0.70 -19.13 -26.91
N ASN A 207 -1.48 -19.83 -26.09
CA ASN A 207 -2.19 -21.02 -26.54
C ASN A 207 -3.32 -20.67 -27.51
N ASN A 208 -4.04 -19.58 -27.31
CA ASN A 208 -5.06 -19.10 -28.25
C ASN A 208 -4.46 -18.66 -29.60
N ASN A 209 -3.29 -18.06 -29.63
CA ASN A 209 -2.59 -17.68 -30.85
C ASN A 209 -2.00 -18.89 -31.61
N LYS A 210 -1.59 -19.96 -30.91
CA LYS A 210 -1.15 -21.22 -31.60
C LYS A 210 -2.29 -21.96 -32.22
N ILE A 211 -3.50 -21.88 -31.70
CA ILE A 211 -4.70 -22.52 -32.29
C ILE A 211 -5.18 -21.74 -33.53
N ALA A 212 -4.99 -20.42 -33.57
CA ALA A 212 -5.39 -19.58 -34.70
C ALA A 212 -4.48 -19.72 -35.96
N VAL A 213 -3.23 -20.19 -35.81
CA VAL A 213 -2.29 -20.35 -36.94
C VAL A 213 -2.45 -21.67 -37.69
N ASN A 214 -3.14 -22.68 -37.14
CA ASN A 214 -3.28 -24.00 -37.77
C ASN A 214 -4.56 -24.19 -38.59
N ASN A 215 -5.42 -23.19 -38.79
CA ASN A 215 -6.69 -23.32 -39.51
C ASN A 215 -6.81 -22.44 -40.78
N ASN A 216 -5.70 -22.07 -41.44
CA ASN A 216 -5.75 -21.40 -42.74
C ASN A 216 -5.27 -22.31 -43.85
N ASN A 217 -6.15 -23.19 -44.33
CA ASN A 217 -6.16 -23.69 -45.71
C ASN A 217 -7.57 -24.12 -46.06
N LYS A 218 -8.36 -23.22 -46.62
CA LYS A 218 -9.21 -23.35 -47.80
C LYS A 218 -10.07 -22.10 -47.98
N ILE A 219 -9.81 -21.45 -49.07
CA ILE A 219 -10.59 -20.35 -49.64
C ILE A 219 -11.76 -20.97 -50.34
N ASP A 220 -12.99 -20.48 -50.08
CA ASP A 220 -14.01 -20.33 -51.13
C ASP A 220 -14.92 -19.12 -50.80
N VAL A 221 -15.04 -18.32 -51.82
CA VAL A 221 -15.76 -17.03 -51.89
C VAL A 221 -17.24 -17.34 -52.08
N ASN A 222 -18.12 -16.70 -51.25
CA ASN A 222 -19.35 -16.08 -51.80
C ASN A 222 -20.04 -15.15 -50.80
N ASN A 223 -20.40 -14.00 -51.33
CA ASN A 223 -21.15 -12.90 -50.78
C ASN A 223 -22.51 -13.28 -50.19
N ASN A 224 -22.93 -12.68 -49.07
CA ASN A 224 -24.02 -11.71 -48.93
C ASN A 224 -24.50 -11.56 -47.51
N ASN A 225 -24.40 -10.31 -47.05
CA ASN A 225 -25.25 -9.61 -46.07
C ASN A 225 -26.14 -10.40 -45.11
N LYS A 226 -25.81 -10.37 -43.82
CA LYS A 226 -26.66 -9.84 -42.72
C LYS A 226 -25.90 -9.87 -41.41
N ILE A 227 -25.87 -8.70 -40.74
CA ILE A 227 -25.33 -8.54 -39.40
C ILE A 227 -26.37 -9.10 -38.44
N ASP A 228 -26.11 -10.25 -37.86
CA ASP A 228 -26.76 -10.74 -36.66
C ASP A 228 -25.69 -10.95 -35.60
N VAL A 229 -25.74 -10.06 -34.59
CA VAL A 229 -24.85 -10.13 -33.42
C VAL A 229 -25.34 -11.26 -32.52
N ASN A 230 -24.80 -12.46 -32.71
CA ASN A 230 -24.97 -13.59 -31.80
C ASN A 230 -23.78 -13.61 -30.84
N ILE A 231 -23.98 -13.10 -29.63
CA ILE A 231 -23.08 -13.29 -28.50
C ILE A 231 -23.13 -14.76 -28.08
N LYS A 232 -22.14 -15.56 -28.53
CA LYS A 232 -21.92 -16.91 -28.00
C LYS A 232 -21.34 -16.82 -26.59
N THR A 233 -22.19 -17.09 -25.61
CA THR A 233 -21.81 -17.38 -24.23
C THR A 233 -20.92 -18.61 -24.18
N ASN A 234 -19.66 -18.43 -23.81
CA ASN A 234 -18.77 -19.55 -23.51
C ASN A 234 -19.21 -20.20 -22.19
N LYS A 235 -19.57 -21.47 -22.28
CA LYS A 235 -19.76 -22.38 -21.15
C LYS A 235 -18.44 -22.48 -20.39
N TYR A 236 -18.42 -21.95 -19.19
CA TYR A 236 -17.44 -22.31 -18.15
C TYR A 236 -18.14 -23.08 -17.04
N ASP A 237 -17.43 -24.07 -16.57
CA ASP A 237 -17.77 -25.14 -15.66
C ASP A 237 -18.63 -24.79 -14.46
N LYS A 238 -19.48 -25.79 -14.16
CA LYS A 238 -20.36 -25.86 -13.01
C LYS A 238 -19.58 -25.99 -11.70
N THR A 239 -19.33 -24.89 -11.04
CA THR A 239 -19.44 -24.81 -9.59
C THR A 239 -20.39 -23.66 -9.29
N ASN A 240 -21.58 -24.02 -8.80
CA ASN A 240 -22.67 -23.11 -8.49
C ASN A 240 -22.24 -22.05 -7.46
N ASN A 241 -21.86 -20.85 -7.90
CA ASN A 241 -21.92 -19.65 -7.11
C ASN A 241 -22.61 -18.58 -7.98
N TYR A 242 -23.94 -18.57 -7.94
CA TYR A 242 -24.74 -17.46 -8.46
C TYR A 242 -24.37 -16.20 -7.67
N LYS A 243 -23.54 -15.33 -8.26
CA LYS A 243 -23.38 -13.95 -7.78
C LYS A 243 -24.68 -13.23 -8.11
N LYS A 244 -25.64 -13.27 -7.19
CA LYS A 244 -26.91 -12.56 -7.34
C LYS A 244 -26.63 -11.06 -7.24
N GLU A 245 -26.76 -10.34 -8.32
CA GLU A 245 -26.70 -8.88 -8.36
C GLU A 245 -28.03 -8.34 -7.81
N VAL A 246 -27.94 -7.37 -6.90
CA VAL A 246 -29.07 -6.73 -6.24
C VAL A 246 -28.89 -5.22 -6.30
N ILE A 247 -30.00 -4.49 -6.44
CA ILE A 247 -29.96 -3.04 -6.50
C ILE A 247 -30.47 -2.44 -5.21
N PHE A 248 -29.60 -1.70 -4.53
CA PHE A 248 -29.94 -0.89 -3.36
C PHE A 248 -29.89 0.60 -3.70
N LYS A 249 -30.72 1.38 -3.06
CA LYS A 249 -30.51 2.82 -2.97
C LYS A 249 -29.54 3.09 -1.82
N ILE A 250 -28.50 3.85 -2.11
CA ILE A 250 -27.42 4.10 -1.15
C ILE A 250 -27.43 5.57 -0.74
N LYS A 251 -27.31 5.80 0.58
CA LYS A 251 -27.16 7.13 1.18
C LYS A 251 -25.86 7.18 1.99
N PRO A 252 -25.10 8.27 1.94
CA PRO A 252 -23.89 8.41 2.73
C PRO A 252 -24.21 8.72 4.19
N ASP A 253 -23.28 8.38 5.06
CA ASP A 253 -23.22 8.86 6.44
C ASP A 253 -22.14 9.95 6.57
N ILE A 254 -22.12 10.68 7.69
CA ILE A 254 -21.11 11.71 7.99
C ILE A 254 -19.73 11.04 8.07
N GLN A 255 -19.65 9.87 8.68
CA GLN A 255 -18.41 9.13 8.83
C GLN A 255 -17.91 8.56 7.50
N ASN A 256 -16.57 8.51 7.35
CA ASN A 256 -15.93 7.97 6.16
C ASN A 256 -16.24 6.48 5.99
N ASP A 257 -16.50 6.08 4.72
CA ASP A 257 -16.77 4.68 4.32
C ASP A 257 -17.98 4.03 5.00
N ILE A 258 -18.89 4.83 5.55
CA ILE A 258 -20.18 4.38 6.04
C ILE A 258 -21.28 4.83 5.09
N TYR A 259 -22.00 3.86 4.53
CA TYR A 259 -23.08 4.07 3.55
C TYR A 259 -24.27 3.18 3.90
N GLN A 260 -25.44 3.77 3.95
CA GLN A 260 -26.70 3.10 4.33
C GLN A 260 -27.37 2.52 3.08
N LEU A 261 -27.76 1.24 3.14
CA LEU A 261 -28.48 0.52 2.09
C LEU A 261 -29.97 0.58 2.35
N TYR A 262 -30.73 0.96 1.34
CA TYR A 262 -32.19 0.98 1.35
C TYR A 262 -32.72 0.05 0.27
N CYS A 263 -33.75 -0.73 0.59
CA CYS A 263 -34.51 -1.57 -0.32
C CYS A 263 -36.00 -1.19 -0.29
N LEU A 264 -36.84 -1.83 -1.11
CA LEU A 264 -38.27 -1.66 -1.07
C LEU A 264 -38.93 -2.75 -0.22
N ASP A 265 -39.92 -2.38 0.58
CA ASP A 265 -40.83 -3.34 1.19
C ASP A 265 -41.85 -3.89 0.15
N ASP A 266 -42.73 -4.78 0.57
CA ASP A 266 -43.74 -5.37 -0.33
C ASP A 266 -44.74 -4.32 -0.84
N ASN A 267 -44.90 -3.21 -0.12
CA ASN A 267 -45.77 -2.06 -0.48
C ASN A 267 -45.03 -1.01 -1.32
N ASN A 268 -43.85 -1.28 -1.83
CA ASN A 268 -42.97 -0.36 -2.57
C ASN A 268 -42.50 0.87 -1.77
N LYS A 269 -42.52 0.79 -0.43
CA LYS A 269 -41.97 1.84 0.43
C LYS A 269 -40.50 1.59 0.67
N GLU A 270 -39.69 2.64 0.63
CA GLU A 270 -38.26 2.60 0.93
C GLU A 270 -38.02 2.35 2.41
N ILE A 271 -37.26 1.29 2.74
CA ILE A 271 -36.88 0.93 4.10
C ILE A 271 -35.38 0.75 4.21
N TYR A 272 -34.81 1.13 5.37
CA TYR A 272 -33.41 0.83 5.70
C TYR A 272 -33.23 -0.68 5.81
N TYR A 273 -32.14 -1.17 5.20
CA TYR A 273 -31.84 -2.61 5.20
C TYR A 273 -30.59 -2.94 6.03
N ASP A 274 -29.44 -2.33 5.72
CA ASP A 274 -28.14 -2.57 6.40
C ASP A 274 -27.14 -1.48 6.01
N THR A 275 -25.95 -1.54 6.57
CA THR A 275 -24.79 -0.73 6.16
C THR A 275 -23.98 -1.46 5.10
N ALA A 276 -23.60 -0.76 4.02
CA ALA A 276 -22.76 -1.31 2.97
C ALA A 276 -21.38 -1.73 3.52
N PHE A 277 -20.91 -2.86 3.06
CA PHE A 277 -19.53 -3.27 3.27
C PHE A 277 -18.63 -2.62 2.23
N ILE A 278 -17.51 -2.02 2.63
CA ILE A 278 -16.51 -1.46 1.74
C ILE A 278 -15.31 -2.42 1.74
N PRO A 279 -15.21 -3.30 0.72
CA PRO A 279 -14.24 -4.39 0.73
C PRO A 279 -12.80 -3.95 0.47
N ASP A 280 -12.61 -2.83 -0.24
CA ASP A 280 -11.30 -2.40 -0.72
C ASP A 280 -11.24 -0.90 -0.99
N PHE A 281 -10.01 -0.42 -1.21
CA PHE A 281 -9.74 0.99 -1.51
C PHE A 281 -10.45 1.50 -2.77
N ASN A 282 -10.59 0.68 -3.81
CA ASN A 282 -11.25 1.11 -5.04
C ASN A 282 -12.74 1.38 -4.82
N THR A 283 -13.39 0.52 -4.02
CA THR A 283 -14.78 0.74 -3.62
C THR A 283 -14.88 2.00 -2.75
N SER A 284 -13.97 2.22 -1.82
CA SER A 284 -13.93 3.47 -1.02
C SER A 284 -13.74 4.70 -1.91
N VAL A 285 -12.79 4.69 -2.84
CA VAL A 285 -12.56 5.81 -3.78
C VAL A 285 -13.78 6.05 -4.68
N MET A 286 -14.41 5.00 -5.20
CA MET A 286 -15.61 5.10 -6.00
C MET A 286 -16.74 5.78 -5.20
N MET A 287 -16.98 5.33 -3.97
CA MET A 287 -18.01 5.87 -3.09
C MET A 287 -17.71 7.31 -2.68
N ASN A 288 -16.46 7.62 -2.34
CA ASN A 288 -16.04 8.98 -1.99
C ASN A 288 -16.21 9.95 -3.17
N LYS A 289 -15.88 9.55 -4.40
CA LYS A 289 -16.15 10.37 -5.60
C LYS A 289 -17.64 10.68 -5.81
N LEU A 290 -18.53 9.77 -5.43
CA LEU A 290 -19.97 9.96 -5.62
C LEU A 290 -20.58 10.83 -4.52
N PHE A 291 -20.15 10.66 -3.28
CA PHE A 291 -20.83 11.20 -2.11
C PHE A 291 -20.05 12.26 -1.35
N ARG A 292 -18.76 12.48 -1.64
CA ARG A 292 -17.93 13.42 -0.90
C ARG A 292 -17.31 14.47 -1.79
N LYS A 293 -17.10 15.65 -1.22
CA LYS A 293 -16.29 16.70 -1.82
C LYS A 293 -14.83 16.35 -1.52
N ILE A 294 -14.06 15.99 -2.55
CA ILE A 294 -12.63 15.81 -2.41
C ILE A 294 -12.05 17.19 -2.09
N LYS A 295 -11.36 17.32 -0.96
CA LYS A 295 -10.51 18.50 -0.70
C LYS A 295 -9.39 18.45 -1.75
N GLU A 296 -9.57 19.09 -2.88
CA GLU A 296 -8.42 19.51 -3.68
C GLU A 296 -7.78 20.66 -2.90
N ASN A 297 -6.48 20.55 -2.70
CA ASN A 297 -5.68 21.49 -1.91
C ASN A 297 -5.51 22.86 -2.61
N ASP A 298 -6.59 23.51 -2.98
CA ASP A 298 -6.58 24.88 -3.55
C ASP A 298 -6.20 25.93 -2.51
N ARG A 299 -5.92 25.54 -1.25
CA ARG A 299 -5.56 26.45 -0.14
C ARG A 299 -4.20 26.15 0.50
N LEU A 300 -3.34 25.33 -0.09
CA LEU A 300 -1.99 25.17 0.44
C LEU A 300 -1.16 26.48 0.31
N ASP A 301 -1.40 27.26 -0.72
CA ASP A 301 -0.72 28.55 -0.92
C ASP A 301 -1.23 29.64 0.05
N ALA A 302 -2.46 29.49 0.59
CA ALA A 302 -3.02 30.44 1.58
C ALA A 302 -2.63 30.13 3.03
N LEU A 303 -2.08 28.95 3.32
CA LEU A 303 -1.64 28.54 4.66
C LEU A 303 -0.24 29.04 5.03
N GLU A 304 0.53 29.56 4.07
CA GLU A 304 1.85 30.15 4.33
C GLU A 304 1.77 31.62 4.76
N GLU A 305 0.61 32.29 4.67
CA GLU A 305 0.45 33.71 4.95
C GLU A 305 -0.43 34.07 6.17
N SER A 306 -1.02 33.10 6.90
CA SER A 306 -1.85 33.41 8.07
C SER A 306 -1.31 32.81 9.37
N ASP A 307 -0.83 33.65 10.26
CA ASP A 307 -0.40 33.33 11.63
C ASP A 307 -1.58 33.09 12.61
N ASP A 308 -2.81 32.96 12.15
CA ASP A 308 -4.00 32.78 13.00
C ASP A 308 -4.36 31.29 13.14
N GLU A 309 -3.88 30.68 14.23
CA GLU A 309 -4.16 29.27 14.61
C GLU A 309 -5.62 29.00 15.04
N GLU A 310 -6.48 30.01 15.18
CA GLU A 310 -7.83 29.87 15.78
C GLU A 310 -8.96 29.49 14.79
N GLU A 311 -8.73 29.46 13.49
CA GLU A 311 -9.81 29.13 12.49
C GLU A 311 -9.95 27.63 12.16
N PHE A 312 -9.11 26.75 12.69
CA PHE A 312 -9.09 25.32 12.30
C PHE A 312 -10.00 24.41 13.13
N GLU A 313 -10.52 24.84 14.26
CA GLU A 313 -11.27 23.96 15.19
C GLU A 313 -12.78 23.84 14.93
N ASN A 314 -13.36 24.57 13.98
CA ASN A 314 -14.83 24.63 13.79
C ASN A 314 -15.33 24.29 12.37
N GLU A 315 -14.63 23.48 11.59
CA GLU A 315 -15.22 22.97 10.35
C GLU A 315 -16.12 21.75 10.63
N ASN A 316 -17.43 21.95 10.62
CA ASN A 316 -18.43 20.87 10.68
C ASN A 316 -18.12 19.80 9.63
N GLU A 317 -17.95 18.54 10.05
CA GLU A 317 -17.67 17.38 9.19
C GLU A 317 -18.71 17.22 8.05
N ASP A 318 -19.92 17.74 8.22
CA ASP A 318 -21.03 17.75 7.25
C ASP A 318 -20.70 18.48 5.95
N ARG A 319 -19.76 19.43 5.95
CA ARG A 319 -19.40 20.22 4.76
C ARG A 319 -18.75 19.41 3.65
N PHE A 320 -18.21 18.24 3.99
CA PHE A 320 -17.47 17.39 3.05
C PHE A 320 -18.26 16.19 2.52
N VAL A 321 -19.51 16.02 2.99
CA VAL A 321 -20.39 14.92 2.59
C VAL A 321 -21.66 15.50 1.96
N TYR A 322 -22.04 14.96 0.81
CA TYR A 322 -23.31 15.29 0.17
C TYR A 322 -24.44 14.41 0.72
N LEU A 323 -24.88 14.66 1.96
CA LEU A 323 -25.93 13.89 2.65
C LEU A 323 -27.24 13.78 1.84
N ASN A 324 -27.51 14.75 0.98
CA ASN A 324 -28.71 14.78 0.12
C ASN A 324 -28.57 13.94 -1.16
N LYS A 325 -27.34 13.49 -1.52
CA LYS A 325 -27.14 12.67 -2.72
C LYS A 325 -27.48 11.22 -2.43
N THR A 326 -28.19 10.60 -3.34
CA THR A 326 -28.52 9.18 -3.29
C THR A 326 -28.29 8.56 -4.66
N TYR A 327 -27.81 7.32 -4.69
CA TYR A 327 -27.62 6.57 -5.93
C TYR A 327 -28.20 5.17 -5.81
N ASN A 328 -28.85 4.72 -6.88
CA ASN A 328 -29.16 3.29 -7.02
C ASN A 328 -27.90 2.59 -7.50
N MET A 329 -27.44 1.58 -6.76
CA MET A 329 -26.20 0.89 -7.07
C MET A 329 -26.40 -0.61 -7.11
N VAL A 330 -25.72 -1.25 -8.04
CA VAL A 330 -25.62 -2.71 -8.11
C VAL A 330 -24.67 -3.17 -7.01
N CYS A 331 -25.14 -4.09 -6.18
CA CYS A 331 -24.41 -4.65 -5.06
C CYS A 331 -24.29 -6.18 -5.18
N LEU A 332 -23.18 -6.71 -4.70
CA LEU A 332 -22.94 -8.15 -4.55
C LEU A 332 -22.87 -8.52 -3.07
N PHE A 333 -23.19 -9.77 -2.78
CA PHE A 333 -23.11 -10.29 -1.42
C PHE A 333 -21.76 -10.90 -1.12
N ASN A 334 -21.12 -10.43 -0.05
CA ASN A 334 -19.88 -11.02 0.45
C ASN A 334 -20.19 -12.11 1.47
N HIS A 335 -20.04 -13.37 1.08
CA HIS A 335 -20.36 -14.54 1.91
C HIS A 335 -19.49 -14.65 3.17
N LYS A 336 -18.23 -14.17 3.12
CA LYS A 336 -17.32 -14.21 4.27
C LYS A 336 -17.74 -13.26 5.38
N PHE A 337 -18.13 -12.02 5.01
CA PHE A 337 -18.55 -10.99 5.96
C PHE A 337 -20.06 -10.89 6.12
N LYS A 338 -20.83 -11.68 5.34
CA LYS A 338 -22.30 -11.70 5.34
C LYS A 338 -22.92 -10.31 5.13
N ARG A 339 -22.32 -9.50 4.24
CA ARG A 339 -22.75 -8.13 3.93
C ARG A 339 -22.74 -7.84 2.45
N TRP A 340 -23.57 -6.88 2.02
CA TRP A 340 -23.63 -6.39 0.66
C TRP A 340 -22.58 -5.29 0.43
N TYR A 341 -21.95 -5.27 -0.75
CA TYR A 341 -21.00 -4.24 -1.13
C TYR A 341 -21.31 -3.69 -2.52
N PRO A 342 -21.20 -2.36 -2.73
CA PRO A 342 -21.49 -1.71 -4.01
C PRO A 342 -20.36 -1.96 -5.01
N ILE A 343 -20.72 -2.17 -6.30
CA ILE A 343 -19.78 -2.37 -7.39
C ILE A 343 -19.86 -1.29 -8.48
N LYS A 344 -21.05 -0.78 -8.77
CA LYS A 344 -21.25 0.25 -9.76
C LYS A 344 -22.62 0.93 -9.60
N ILE A 345 -22.79 2.11 -10.20
CA ILE A 345 -24.10 2.75 -10.32
C ILE A 345 -25.00 1.87 -11.20
N ALA A 346 -26.24 1.69 -10.79
CA ALA A 346 -27.25 0.98 -11.58
C ALA A 346 -27.73 1.84 -12.75
N ASP A 347 -28.05 1.20 -13.87
CA ASP A 347 -28.64 1.89 -15.01
C ASP A 347 -30.00 2.49 -14.63
N SER A 348 -30.37 3.61 -15.25
CA SER A 348 -31.57 4.39 -14.92
C SER A 348 -32.89 3.60 -15.04
N ASN A 349 -32.91 2.51 -15.79
CA ASN A 349 -34.06 1.64 -16.00
C ASN A 349 -34.23 0.55 -14.95
N LEU A 350 -33.28 0.41 -14.04
CA LEU A 350 -33.27 -0.64 -13.04
C LEU A 350 -33.90 -0.16 -11.73
N VAL A 351 -34.83 -0.98 -11.21
CA VAL A 351 -35.59 -0.68 -10.00
C VAL A 351 -34.89 -1.25 -8.76
N ILE A 352 -35.02 -0.54 -7.64
CA ILE A 352 -34.51 -1.01 -6.35
C ILE A 352 -35.16 -2.35 -6.00
N THR A 353 -34.36 -3.29 -5.51
CA THR A 353 -34.80 -4.65 -5.19
C THR A 353 -35.69 -4.64 -3.97
N LYS A 354 -36.79 -5.45 -4.00
CA LYS A 354 -37.64 -5.66 -2.84
C LYS A 354 -36.98 -6.57 -1.82
N VAL A 355 -37.31 -6.36 -0.54
CA VAL A 355 -36.78 -7.17 0.58
C VAL A 355 -37.10 -8.65 0.42
N SER A 356 -38.28 -8.99 -0.08
CA SER A 356 -38.71 -10.37 -0.39
C SER A 356 -37.81 -11.09 -1.39
N ASN A 357 -37.13 -10.32 -2.27
CA ASN A 357 -36.19 -10.84 -3.29
C ASN A 357 -34.75 -10.91 -2.80
N LEU A 358 -34.43 -10.45 -1.59
CA LEU A 358 -33.10 -10.46 -0.98
C LEU A 358 -32.75 -11.80 -0.32
N ASN A 359 -33.55 -12.86 -0.53
CA ASN A 359 -33.35 -14.17 0.08
C ASN A 359 -31.89 -14.61 0.00
N LEU A 360 -31.21 -14.55 1.15
CA LEU A 360 -29.91 -15.16 1.36
C LEU A 360 -30.11 -16.69 1.31
N PRO A 361 -29.22 -17.46 0.69
CA PRO A 361 -29.27 -18.90 0.80
C PRO A 361 -29.18 -19.28 2.29
N SER A 362 -30.27 -19.80 2.84
CA SER A 362 -30.30 -20.37 4.18
C SER A 362 -29.26 -21.49 4.24
N ASN A 363 -28.29 -21.36 5.15
CA ASN A 363 -27.45 -22.48 5.53
C ASN A 363 -28.36 -23.62 6.05
N ARG A 364 -28.44 -24.68 5.29
CA ARG A 364 -28.68 -26.02 5.80
C ARG A 364 -27.36 -26.75 5.86
#